data_2c7ac73e90b88f54780d4ff15c9bbdf2
#
_entry.id   2c7ac73e90b88f54780d4ff15c9bbdf2
#
_cell.length_a   1.000
_cell.length_b   1.000
_cell.length_c   1.000
_cell.angle_alpha   90.00
_cell.angle_beta   90.00
_cell.angle_gamma   90.00
#
_symmetry.space_group_name_H-M   'P 1'
#
loop_
_entity.id
_entity.type
_entity.pdbx_description
1 polymer ?
#
loop_
_entity_poly.entity_id
_entity_poly.type
_entity_poly.pdbx_seq_one_letter_code
_entity_poly.pdbx_strand_id
1 'polypeptide(L)'
;MTDRVFLVAIQPNNNRAPNPPLGYSRDCDLSEAKQIRLVAEFHANRIRPSRIAYRLGIDIALIDALLAGEYQASFFTEQLAAAQRRRRDLRMRSSDRLRGQAAYEIRVKAQRDYDASLSQP
;
A
#
# COMPACT_ATOMS: atom_id res chain seq x y z
N MET A 1 16.81 -3.49 26.89
CA MET A 1 16.73 -2.19 26.28
C MET A 1 16.59 -2.23 24.79
N THR A 2 15.97 -3.27 24.35
CA THR A 2 15.73 -3.48 22.93
C THR A 2 14.89 -2.36 22.34
N ASP A 3 13.89 -1.92 23.09
CA ASP A 3 12.99 -0.88 22.62
C ASP A 3 13.72 0.43 22.34
N ARG A 4 14.72 0.73 23.14
CA ARG A 4 15.48 1.93 22.96
C ARG A 4 16.25 1.94 21.66
N VAL A 5 16.76 0.78 21.26
CA VAL A 5 17.48 0.65 20.00
C VAL A 5 16.54 0.91 18.83
N PHE A 6 15.34 0.33 18.88
CA PHE A 6 14.37 0.53 17.81
C PHE A 6 13.85 1.96 17.76
N LEU A 7 13.69 2.61 18.90
CA LEU A 7 13.30 4.00 18.92
C LEU A 7 14.33 4.88 18.22
N VAL A 8 15.59 4.57 18.41
CA VAL A 8 16.64 5.31 17.72
C VAL A 8 16.55 5.09 16.22
N ALA A 9 16.26 3.87 15.80
CA ALA A 9 16.14 3.58 14.37
C ALA A 9 14.93 4.27 13.73
N ILE A 10 13.89 4.48 14.49
CA ILE A 10 12.69 5.12 13.99
C ILE A 10 12.84 6.63 13.89
N GLN A 11 13.58 7.22 14.78
CA GLN A 11 13.69 8.65 14.80
C GLN A 11 14.28 9.19 13.51
N PRO A 12 13.82 10.33 13.06
CA PRO A 12 14.33 10.98 11.86
C PRO A 12 15.72 11.42 12.15
N ASN A 13 16.63 10.54 12.00
CA ASN A 13 17.89 10.89 12.41
C ASN A 13 18.80 10.89 11.24
N ASN A 14 19.83 11.44 11.46
CA ASN A 14 20.74 11.77 10.48
C ASN A 14 21.64 10.69 10.05
N ASN A 15 21.60 9.60 10.79
CA ASN A 15 22.44 8.46 10.48
C ASN A 15 21.84 7.58 9.42
N ARG A 16 20.75 7.98 8.88
CA ARG A 16 20.15 7.20 7.86
C ARG A 16 20.85 7.28 6.56
N ALA A 17 20.48 6.39 5.69
CA ALA A 17 20.93 6.45 4.32
C ALA A 17 20.71 7.87 3.85
N PRO A 18 21.77 8.51 3.41
CA PRO A 18 21.75 9.95 3.22
C PRO A 18 20.77 10.42 2.17
N ASN A 19 20.60 9.71 1.12
CA ASN A 19 19.83 10.25 0.02
C ASN A 19 18.80 9.28 -0.49
N PRO A 20 17.56 9.39 -0.01
CA PRO A 20 16.50 8.63 -0.65
C PRO A 20 16.37 9.12 -2.10
N PRO A 21 15.91 8.28 -3.00
CA PRO A 21 15.71 8.66 -4.38
C PRO A 21 14.80 9.86 -4.49
N LEU A 22 15.00 10.60 -5.56
CA LEU A 22 14.16 11.73 -5.84
C LEU A 22 12.69 11.32 -5.92
N GLY A 23 11.85 12.18 -5.38
CA GLY A 23 10.42 11.91 -5.36
C GLY A 23 9.92 11.22 -4.12
N TYR A 24 10.81 10.75 -3.28
CA TYR A 24 10.39 10.19 -2.01
C TYR A 24 10.31 11.29 -0.98
N SER A 25 9.23 11.26 -0.22
CA SER A 25 9.06 12.24 0.83
C SER A 25 10.05 12.01 1.95
N ARG A 26 10.19 13.01 2.77
CA ARG A 26 11.03 12.93 3.96
C ARG A 26 10.27 12.23 5.07
N ASP A 27 9.94 10.99 4.85
CA ASP A 27 9.10 10.25 5.79
C ASP A 27 9.78 10.07 7.13
N CYS A 28 11.07 10.28 7.20
CA CYS A 28 11.78 10.29 8.46
C CYS A 28 11.29 11.38 9.41
N ASP A 29 10.63 12.40 8.90
CA ASP A 29 10.05 13.45 9.72
C ASP A 29 8.69 13.12 10.26
N LEU A 30 8.13 12.00 9.83
CA LEU A 30 6.82 11.59 10.30
C LEU A 30 6.89 10.99 11.69
N SER A 31 5.77 11.03 12.38
CA SER A 31 5.67 10.40 13.68
C SER A 31 5.87 8.90 13.58
N GLU A 32 6.22 8.28 14.68
CA GLU A 32 6.38 6.84 14.74
C GLU A 32 5.13 6.12 14.25
N ALA A 33 3.96 6.58 14.69
CA ALA A 33 2.70 5.96 14.29
C ALA A 33 2.51 5.99 12.78
N LYS A 34 2.83 7.11 12.15
CA LYS A 34 2.70 7.22 10.70
C LYS A 34 3.71 6.37 9.98
N GLN A 35 4.92 6.26 10.49
CA GLN A 35 5.93 5.41 9.91
C GLN A 35 5.49 3.95 9.94
N ILE A 36 4.96 3.49 11.06
CA ILE A 36 4.47 2.12 11.19
C ILE A 36 3.31 1.87 10.24
N ARG A 37 2.42 2.84 10.12
CA ARG A 37 1.31 2.75 9.18
C ARG A 37 1.79 2.61 7.75
N LEU A 38 2.79 3.36 7.35
CA LEU A 38 3.34 3.28 6.01
C LEU A 38 4.03 1.93 5.75
N VAL A 39 4.75 1.41 6.75
CA VAL A 39 5.33 0.09 6.65
C VAL A 39 4.23 -0.95 6.42
N ALA A 40 3.13 -0.84 7.17
CA ALA A 40 2.02 -1.76 7.01
C ALA A 40 1.40 -1.67 5.62
N GLU A 41 1.24 -0.47 5.09
CA GLU A 41 0.71 -0.29 3.74
C GLU A 41 1.62 -0.88 2.67
N PHE A 42 2.90 -0.63 2.76
CA PHE A 42 3.84 -1.20 1.82
C PHE A 42 3.89 -2.73 1.92
N HIS A 43 3.84 -3.24 3.14
CA HIS A 43 3.83 -4.69 3.33
C HIS A 43 2.54 -5.32 2.76
N ALA A 44 1.40 -4.69 2.95
CA ALA A 44 0.13 -5.14 2.38
C ALA A 44 0.20 -5.18 0.85
N ASN A 45 1.00 -4.30 0.25
CA ASN A 45 1.22 -4.28 -1.19
C ASN A 45 2.36 -5.18 -1.63
N ARG A 46 2.84 -6.04 -0.74
CA ARG A 46 3.86 -7.04 -1.00
C ARG A 46 5.20 -6.47 -1.40
N ILE A 47 5.53 -5.31 -0.87
CA ILE A 47 6.83 -4.72 -1.09
C ILE A 47 7.82 -5.34 -0.10
N ARG A 48 9.00 -5.67 -0.59
CA ARG A 48 10.03 -6.31 0.22
C ARG A 48 10.50 -5.40 1.36
N PRO A 49 10.86 -5.96 2.53
CA PRO A 49 11.34 -5.16 3.64
C PRO A 49 12.51 -4.26 3.30
N SER A 50 13.46 -4.75 2.52
CA SER A 50 14.62 -3.94 2.13
C SER A 50 14.19 -2.73 1.31
N ARG A 51 13.20 -2.89 0.47
CA ARG A 51 12.71 -1.79 -0.33
C ARG A 51 11.90 -0.80 0.50
N ILE A 52 11.14 -1.30 1.47
CA ILE A 52 10.43 -0.44 2.41
C ILE A 52 11.43 0.41 3.18
N ALA A 53 12.47 -0.22 3.69
CA ALA A 53 13.51 0.47 4.44
C ALA A 53 14.14 1.58 3.61
N TYR A 54 14.45 1.29 2.38
CA TYR A 54 15.06 2.25 1.49
C TYR A 54 14.14 3.43 1.20
N ARG A 55 12.88 3.13 0.90
CA ARG A 55 11.91 4.17 0.55
C ARG A 55 11.58 5.09 1.71
N LEU A 56 11.44 4.53 2.89
CA LEU A 56 11.06 5.32 4.06
C LEU A 56 12.25 5.88 4.82
N GLY A 57 13.45 5.44 4.49
CA GLY A 57 14.63 5.85 5.24
C GLY A 57 14.64 5.32 6.66
N ILE A 58 14.10 4.15 6.87
CA ILE A 58 14.01 3.49 8.17
C ILE A 58 14.98 2.31 8.19
N ASP A 59 15.50 2.01 9.36
CA ASP A 59 16.39 0.89 9.52
C ASP A 59 15.66 -0.43 9.24
N ILE A 60 16.27 -1.29 8.46
CA ILE A 60 15.66 -2.57 8.12
C ILE A 60 15.44 -3.43 9.36
N ALA A 61 16.28 -3.29 10.36
CA ALA A 61 16.10 -4.03 11.61
C ALA A 61 14.78 -3.70 12.28
N LEU A 62 14.34 -2.47 12.20
CA LEU A 62 13.05 -2.07 12.73
C LEU A 62 11.91 -2.69 11.92
N ILE A 63 12.03 -2.70 10.61
CA ILE A 63 11.02 -3.30 9.76
C ILE A 63 10.91 -4.79 10.03
N ASP A 64 12.04 -5.47 10.14
CA ASP A 64 12.04 -6.89 10.48
C ASP A 64 11.40 -7.15 11.83
N ALA A 65 11.64 -6.29 12.81
CA ALA A 65 11.04 -6.43 14.13
C ALA A 65 9.53 -6.22 14.08
N LEU A 66 9.06 -5.27 13.28
CA LEU A 66 7.63 -5.07 13.10
C LEU A 66 6.97 -6.28 12.47
N LEU A 67 7.58 -6.82 11.43
CA LEU A 67 7.03 -7.97 10.71
C LEU A 67 7.06 -9.23 11.56
N ALA A 68 8.07 -9.36 12.41
CA ALA A 68 8.20 -10.51 13.30
C ALA A 68 7.31 -10.42 14.55
N GLY A 69 6.65 -9.29 14.75
CA GLY A 69 5.81 -9.11 15.93
C GLY A 69 6.61 -8.83 17.19
N GLU A 70 7.83 -8.34 17.06
CA GLU A 70 8.70 -8.06 18.20
C GLU A 70 8.64 -6.62 18.67
N TYR A 71 8.04 -5.74 17.90
CA TYR A 71 7.97 -4.35 18.21
C TYR A 71 6.61 -3.80 17.79
N GLN A 72 5.91 -3.14 18.72
CA GLN A 72 4.59 -2.56 18.45
C GLN A 72 3.64 -3.52 17.75
N ALA A 73 3.64 -4.77 18.18
CA ALA A 73 2.94 -5.85 17.49
C ALA A 73 1.45 -5.58 17.33
N SER A 74 0.78 -5.14 18.40
CA SER A 74 -0.66 -4.88 18.33
C SER A 74 -0.98 -3.76 17.36
N PHE A 75 -0.25 -2.69 17.45
CA PHE A 75 -0.48 -1.53 16.59
C PHE A 75 -0.20 -1.86 15.14
N PHE A 76 0.91 -2.55 14.88
CA PHE A 76 1.26 -2.96 13.53
C PHE A 76 0.21 -3.90 12.95
N THR A 77 -0.26 -4.86 13.73
CA THR A 77 -1.29 -5.80 13.29
C THR A 77 -2.57 -5.09 12.92
N GLU A 78 -2.98 -4.11 13.70
CA GLU A 78 -4.16 -3.31 13.39
C GLU A 78 -3.98 -2.52 12.11
N GLN A 79 -2.83 -1.87 11.94
CA GLN A 79 -2.56 -1.10 10.74
C GLN A 79 -2.47 -1.97 9.51
N LEU A 80 -1.87 -3.14 9.64
CA LEU A 80 -1.77 -4.09 8.54
C LEU A 80 -3.16 -4.59 8.12
N ALA A 81 -4.01 -4.94 9.08
CA ALA A 81 -5.36 -5.39 8.78
C ALA A 81 -6.15 -4.29 8.06
N ALA A 82 -6.00 -3.05 8.51
CA ALA A 82 -6.67 -1.91 7.87
C ALA A 82 -6.17 -1.71 6.44
N ALA A 83 -4.86 -1.81 6.23
CA ALA A 83 -4.28 -1.66 4.90
C ALA A 83 -4.73 -2.77 3.96
N GLN A 84 -4.81 -3.98 4.45
CA GLN A 84 -5.29 -5.12 3.67
C GLN A 84 -6.76 -4.96 3.29
N ARG A 85 -7.58 -4.43 4.21
CA ARG A 85 -8.98 -4.16 3.90
C ARG A 85 -9.10 -3.09 2.82
N ARG A 86 -8.37 -1.99 2.94
CA ARG A 86 -8.39 -0.93 1.94
C ARG A 86 -8.01 -1.46 0.56
N ARG A 87 -6.98 -2.27 0.51
CA ARG A 87 -6.51 -2.85 -0.74
C ARG A 87 -7.55 -3.77 -1.36
N ARG A 88 -8.20 -4.58 -0.53
CA ARG A 88 -9.26 -5.48 -0.99
C ARG A 88 -10.45 -4.70 -1.52
N ASP A 89 -10.86 -3.65 -0.81
CA ASP A 89 -11.99 -2.82 -1.22
C ASP A 89 -11.72 -2.13 -2.54
N LEU A 90 -10.54 -1.59 -2.72
CA LEU A 90 -10.16 -0.96 -3.99
C LEU A 90 -10.18 -1.96 -5.13
N ARG A 91 -9.71 -3.17 -4.90
CA ARG A 91 -9.73 -4.21 -5.91
C ARG A 91 -11.15 -4.62 -6.27
N MET A 92 -12.01 -4.74 -5.27
CA MET A 92 -13.42 -5.07 -5.48
C MET A 92 -14.13 -3.99 -6.29
N ARG A 93 -13.91 -2.73 -5.95
CA ARG A 93 -14.48 -1.60 -6.69
C ARG A 93 -14.03 -1.58 -8.14
N SER A 94 -12.76 -1.84 -8.38
CA SER A 94 -12.23 -1.90 -9.74
C SER A 94 -12.85 -3.04 -10.55
N SER A 95 -12.99 -4.22 -9.93
CA SER A 95 -13.65 -5.35 -10.58
C SER A 95 -15.10 -5.05 -10.91
N ASP A 96 -15.82 -4.43 -9.99
CA ASP A 96 -17.22 -4.08 -10.21
C ASP A 96 -17.36 -3.07 -11.33
N ARG A 97 -16.47 -2.09 -11.38
CA ARG A 97 -16.47 -1.10 -12.45
C ARG A 97 -16.24 -1.75 -13.80
N LEU A 98 -15.26 -2.65 -13.89
CA LEU A 98 -14.95 -3.31 -15.14
C LEU A 98 -16.09 -4.21 -15.60
N ARG A 99 -16.73 -4.92 -14.68
CA ARG A 99 -17.90 -5.74 -15.03
C ARG A 99 -19.06 -4.89 -15.52
N GLY A 100 -19.31 -3.76 -14.87
CA GLY A 100 -20.34 -2.83 -15.29
C GLY A 100 -20.07 -2.27 -16.66
N GLN A 101 -18.84 -1.91 -16.95
CA GLN A 101 -18.44 -1.40 -18.25
C GLN A 101 -18.59 -2.45 -19.34
N ALA A 102 -18.16 -3.68 -19.07
CA ALA A 102 -18.30 -4.76 -20.04
C ALA A 102 -19.76 -5.04 -20.35
N ALA A 103 -20.61 -5.06 -19.32
CA ALA A 103 -22.04 -5.28 -19.52
C ALA A 103 -22.66 -4.15 -20.35
N TYR A 104 -22.26 -2.92 -20.11
CA TYR A 104 -22.71 -1.78 -20.88
C TYR A 104 -22.30 -1.91 -22.35
N GLU A 105 -21.05 -2.25 -22.61
CA GLU A 105 -20.56 -2.41 -23.97
C GLU A 105 -21.30 -3.51 -24.72
N ILE A 106 -21.58 -4.61 -24.07
CA ILE A 106 -22.35 -5.70 -24.65
C ILE A 106 -23.75 -5.23 -25.04
N ARG A 107 -24.40 -4.47 -24.15
CA ARG A 107 -25.73 -3.96 -24.45
C ARG A 107 -25.72 -2.98 -25.61
N VAL A 108 -24.74 -2.11 -25.65
CA VAL A 108 -24.61 -1.14 -26.75
C VAL A 108 -24.40 -1.85 -28.07
N LYS A 109 -23.54 -2.86 -28.07
CA LYS A 109 -23.30 -3.63 -29.31
C LYS A 109 -24.57 -4.36 -29.76
N ALA A 110 -25.26 -4.99 -28.83
CA ALA A 110 -26.50 -5.70 -29.17
C ALA A 110 -27.55 -4.76 -29.74
N GLN A 111 -27.68 -3.57 -29.16
CA GLN A 111 -28.63 -2.57 -29.68
C GLN A 111 -28.24 -2.11 -31.08
N ARG A 112 -26.94 -1.93 -31.31
CA ARG A 112 -26.43 -1.49 -32.60
C ARG A 112 -26.67 -2.55 -33.67
N ASP A 113 -26.44 -3.80 -33.33
CA ASP A 113 -26.64 -4.94 -34.22
C ASP A 113 -28.15 -5.08 -34.57
N TYR A 114 -29.00 -4.88 -33.59
CA TYR A 114 -30.44 -4.94 -33.77
C TYR A 114 -30.91 -3.83 -34.71
N ASP A 115 -30.44 -2.61 -34.47
CA ASP A 115 -30.78 -1.46 -35.32
C ASP A 115 -30.30 -1.68 -36.76
N ALA A 116 -29.12 -2.23 -36.93
CA ALA A 116 -28.59 -2.53 -38.26
C ALA A 116 -29.45 -3.57 -38.98
N SER A 117 -29.96 -4.55 -38.25
CA SER A 117 -30.81 -5.57 -38.85
C SER A 117 -32.16 -5.01 -39.27
N LEU A 118 -32.67 -4.00 -38.57
CA LEU A 118 -33.91 -3.34 -38.95
C LEU A 118 -33.76 -2.44 -40.18
N SER A 119 -32.54 -1.98 -40.42
CA SER A 119 -32.26 -1.08 -41.56
C SER A 119 -32.07 -1.82 -42.87
N GLN A 120 -31.95 -3.11 -42.83
CA GLN A 120 -31.76 -3.89 -44.05
C GLN A 120 -33.09 -4.18 -44.72
N PRO A 121 -33.14 -4.04 -46.00
CA PRO A 121 -34.36 -4.31 -46.74
C PRO A 121 -34.70 -5.79 -46.76
#